data_92bbc230c09757b7a240accdf923a5c0
#
_entry.id   92bbc230c09757b7a240accdf923a5c0
#
_cell.length_a   1.000
_cell.length_b   1.000
_cell.length_c   1.000
_cell.angle_alpha   90.00
_cell.angle_beta   90.00
_cell.angle_gamma   90.00
#
_symmetry.space_group_name_H-M   'P 1'
#
loop_
_entity.id
_entity.type
_entity.pdbx_description
1 polymer ?
#
loop_
_entity_poly.entity_id
_entity_poly.type
_entity_poly.pdbx_seq_one_letter_code
_entity_poly.pdbx_strand_id
1 'polypeptide(L)'
;VICATDRLAFGAYRILQKHGILIPEQVSVAGFGGYDESELLSPQLTTLRFDSYGLGYLGAETLLKMIREEPVPKKQIVGFEMILGKSVRNENTVK
;
A
#
# COMPACT_ATOMS: atom_id res chain seq x y z
N VAL A 1 4.12 -0.91 -13.01
CA VAL A 1 2.73 -1.21 -12.66
C VAL A 1 2.46 -0.76 -11.24
N ILE A 2 1.44 0.07 -11.08
CA ILE A 2 0.99 0.51 -9.76
C ILE A 2 -0.35 -0.15 -9.49
N CYS A 3 -0.41 -0.92 -8.42
CA CYS A 3 -1.62 -1.65 -8.05
C CYS A 3 -2.40 -0.88 -7.00
N ALA A 4 -3.73 -0.89 -7.12
CA ALA A 4 -4.59 -0.15 -6.20
C ALA A 4 -4.50 -0.68 -4.77
N THR A 5 -4.13 -1.94 -4.58
CA THR A 5 -3.87 -2.52 -3.27
C THR A 5 -2.71 -3.50 -3.39
N ASP A 6 -2.09 -3.82 -2.23
CA ASP A 6 -1.04 -4.83 -2.20
C ASP A 6 -1.57 -6.19 -2.63
N ARG A 7 -2.85 -6.47 -2.37
CA ARG A 7 -3.44 -7.74 -2.75
C ARG A 7 -3.44 -7.92 -4.27
N LEU A 8 -3.71 -6.84 -5.01
CA LEU A 8 -3.61 -6.87 -6.46
C LEU A 8 -2.16 -7.09 -6.90
N ALA A 9 -1.22 -6.51 -6.16
CA ALA A 9 0.20 -6.70 -6.46
C ALA A 9 0.61 -8.16 -6.29
N PHE A 10 0.05 -8.88 -5.32
CA PHE A 10 0.33 -10.31 -5.15
C PHE A 10 -0.04 -11.09 -6.42
N GLY A 11 -1.20 -10.77 -7.00
CA GLY A 11 -1.63 -11.40 -8.24
C GLY A 11 -0.71 -11.05 -9.40
N ALA A 12 -0.30 -9.78 -9.49
CA ALA A 12 0.63 -9.34 -10.53
C ALA A 12 1.96 -10.09 -10.43
N TYR A 13 2.51 -10.22 -9.22
CA TYR A 13 3.74 -10.98 -8.99
C TYR A 13 3.59 -12.40 -9.50
N ARG A 14 2.48 -13.03 -9.14
CA ARG A 14 2.26 -14.43 -9.49
C ARG A 14 2.31 -14.64 -11.00
N ILE A 15 1.64 -13.77 -11.75
CA ILE A 15 1.60 -13.89 -13.20
C ILE A 15 2.94 -13.54 -13.82
N LEU A 16 3.56 -12.45 -13.38
CA LEU A 16 4.84 -12.03 -13.94
C LEU A 16 5.91 -13.11 -13.74
N GLN A 17 5.99 -13.63 -12.51
CA GLN A 17 7.00 -14.65 -12.19
C GLN A 17 6.72 -15.97 -12.90
N LYS A 18 5.44 -16.29 -13.08
CA LYS A 18 5.07 -17.50 -13.82
C LYS A 18 5.57 -17.44 -15.28
N HIS A 19 5.60 -16.27 -15.85
CA HIS A 19 6.06 -16.07 -17.23
C HIS A 19 7.52 -15.69 -17.31
N GLY A 20 8.27 -15.81 -16.22
CA GLY A 20 9.69 -15.53 -16.21
C GLY A 20 10.03 -14.07 -16.35
N ILE A 21 9.10 -13.18 -16.06
CA ILE A 21 9.35 -11.74 -16.12
C ILE A 21 9.94 -11.27 -14.81
N LEU A 22 11.08 -10.61 -14.89
CA LEU A 22 11.84 -10.22 -13.69
C LEU A 22 11.32 -8.92 -13.09
N ILE A 23 11.14 -8.94 -11.78
CA ILE A 23 10.75 -7.77 -10.98
C ILE A 23 11.97 -7.40 -10.14
N PRO A 24 12.49 -6.20 -10.21
CA PRO A 24 12.03 -5.03 -10.98
C PRO A 24 12.72 -4.84 -12.33
N GLU A 25 13.60 -5.74 -12.73
CA GLU A 25 14.46 -5.52 -13.90
C GLU A 25 13.66 -5.24 -15.16
N GLN A 26 12.61 -6.02 -15.38
CA GLN A 26 11.78 -5.85 -16.58
C GLN A 26 10.50 -5.09 -16.28
N VAL A 27 9.91 -5.33 -15.11
CA VAL A 27 8.67 -4.67 -14.71
C VAL A 27 8.76 -4.28 -13.25
N SER A 28 8.57 -3.00 -12.97
CA SER A 28 8.48 -2.51 -11.59
C SER A 28 7.03 -2.65 -11.12
N VAL A 29 6.86 -3.02 -9.85
CA VAL A 29 5.52 -3.18 -9.25
C VAL A 29 5.48 -2.41 -7.95
N ALA A 30 4.44 -1.62 -7.78
CA ALA A 30 4.20 -0.91 -6.53
C ALA A 30 2.77 -1.19 -6.07
N GLY A 31 2.57 -1.17 -4.76
CA GLY A 31 1.27 -1.42 -4.18
C GLY A 31 0.78 -0.25 -3.36
N PHE A 32 -0.28 -0.50 -2.60
CA PHE A 32 -0.89 0.48 -1.73
C PHE A 32 -1.55 -0.26 -0.57
N GLY A 33 -1.25 0.16 0.67
CA GLY A 33 -1.86 -0.42 1.86
C GLY A 33 -0.86 -0.90 2.89
N GLY A 34 0.28 -1.43 2.45
CA GLY A 34 1.33 -1.90 3.37
C GLY A 34 0.91 -3.12 4.16
N TYR A 35 0.36 -4.13 3.50
CA TYR A 35 -0.01 -5.38 4.14
C TYR A 35 1.23 -6.10 4.63
N ASP A 36 1.11 -6.82 5.75
CA ASP A 36 2.22 -7.56 6.31
C ASP A 36 2.78 -8.58 5.31
N GLU A 37 1.91 -9.20 4.54
CA GLU A 37 2.32 -10.19 3.55
C GLU A 37 3.23 -9.60 2.48
N SER A 38 3.18 -8.29 2.28
CA SER A 38 4.02 -7.64 1.27
C SER A 38 5.49 -7.76 1.56
N GLU A 39 5.86 -7.91 2.83
CA GLU A 39 7.25 -8.08 3.23
C GLU A 39 7.78 -9.47 2.88
N LEU A 40 6.88 -10.42 2.66
CA LEU A 40 7.25 -11.80 2.33
C LEU A 40 7.47 -12.00 0.83
N LEU A 41 7.12 -11.02 0.03
CA LEU A 41 7.32 -11.11 -1.41
C LEU A 41 8.79 -10.99 -1.76
N SER A 42 9.20 -11.65 -2.83
CA SER A 42 10.56 -11.58 -3.32
C SER A 42 10.54 -11.12 -4.77
N PRO A 43 11.01 -9.91 -5.05
CA PRO A 43 11.52 -8.89 -4.11
C PRO A 43 10.42 -8.29 -3.25
N GLN A 44 10.83 -7.70 -2.13
CA GLN A 44 9.88 -7.04 -1.23
C GLN A 44 9.16 -5.93 -1.96
N LEU A 45 7.85 -5.86 -1.78
CA LEU A 45 7.01 -4.89 -2.47
C LEU A 45 7.21 -3.48 -1.91
N THR A 46 7.39 -2.53 -2.80
CA THR A 46 7.35 -1.12 -2.45
C THR A 46 5.89 -0.72 -2.36
N THR A 47 5.50 -0.14 -1.23
CA THR A 47 4.10 0.16 -0.99
C THR A 47 3.97 1.34 -0.03
N LEU A 48 2.76 1.85 0.11
CA LEU A 48 2.42 2.90 1.06
C LEU A 48 1.65 2.26 2.21
N ARG A 49 2.15 2.43 3.42
CA ARG A 49 1.50 1.87 4.62
C ARG A 49 0.80 2.98 5.38
N PHE A 50 -0.42 2.70 5.82
CA PHE A 50 -1.12 3.57 6.75
C PHE A 50 -1.70 2.71 7.86
N ASP A 51 -1.99 3.35 9.00
CA ASP A 51 -2.52 2.65 10.18
C ASP A 51 -3.99 2.33 9.96
N SER A 52 -4.26 1.18 9.36
CA SER A 52 -5.63 0.79 9.05
C SER A 52 -6.44 0.50 10.32
N TYR A 53 -5.81 -0.01 11.37
CA TYR A 53 -6.49 -0.21 12.65
C TYR A 53 -6.93 1.13 13.22
N GLY A 54 -6.00 2.09 13.29
CA GLY A 54 -6.29 3.41 13.80
C GLY A 54 -7.32 4.15 12.97
N LEU A 55 -7.26 3.96 11.65
CA LEU A 55 -8.24 4.56 10.76
C LEU A 55 -9.65 4.02 11.04
N GLY A 56 -9.77 2.71 11.22
CA GLY A 56 -11.07 2.11 11.57
C GLY A 56 -11.56 2.56 12.93
N TYR A 57 -10.65 2.65 13.90
CA TYR A 57 -10.98 3.13 15.23
C TYR A 57 -11.52 4.56 15.17
N LEU A 58 -10.78 5.43 14.49
CA LEU A 58 -11.17 6.84 14.34
C LEU A 58 -12.51 6.98 13.62
N GLY A 59 -12.72 6.17 12.58
CA GLY A 59 -13.97 6.18 11.85
C GLY A 59 -15.16 5.78 12.71
N ALA A 60 -15.01 4.72 13.51
CA ALA A 60 -16.06 4.27 14.39
C ALA A 60 -16.36 5.29 15.48
N GLU A 61 -15.31 5.87 16.06
CA GLU A 61 -15.46 6.89 17.10
C GLU A 61 -16.20 8.11 16.54
N THR A 62 -15.82 8.54 15.35
CA THR A 62 -16.46 9.67 14.70
C THR A 62 -17.93 9.37 14.41
N LEU A 63 -18.21 8.17 13.94
CA LEU A 63 -19.60 7.76 13.64
C LEU A 63 -20.45 7.79 14.90
N LEU A 64 -19.93 7.29 16.02
CA LEU A 64 -20.66 7.33 17.28
C LEU A 64 -20.97 8.76 17.70
N LYS A 65 -20.03 9.68 17.50
CA LYS A 65 -20.27 11.09 17.78
C LYS A 65 -21.36 11.65 16.89
N MET A 66 -21.37 11.27 15.63
CA MET A 66 -22.43 11.72 14.71
C MET A 66 -23.79 11.22 15.12
N ILE A 67 -23.87 9.97 15.59
CA ILE A 67 -25.13 9.40 16.08
C ILE A 67 -25.64 10.16 17.29
N ARG A 68 -24.71 10.65 18.12
CA ARG A 68 -25.07 11.45 19.31
C ARG A 68 -25.28 12.93 18.99
N GLU A 69 -25.21 13.28 17.72
CA GLU A 69 -25.38 14.65 17.23
C GLU A 69 -24.32 15.60 17.81
N GLU A 70 -23.12 15.07 18.09
CA GLU A 70 -21.98 15.88 18.53
C GLU A 70 -21.23 16.40 17.31
N PRO A 71 -20.61 17.58 17.42
CA PRO A 71 -19.86 18.12 16.28
C PRO A 71 -18.64 17.27 15.97
N VAL A 72 -18.41 17.07 14.66
CA VAL A 72 -17.26 16.32 14.16
C VAL A 72 -16.64 17.08 12.99
N PRO A 73 -15.32 16.92 12.76
CA PRO A 73 -14.70 17.50 11.58
C PRO A 73 -15.29 16.88 10.30
N LYS A 74 -15.41 17.66 9.26
CA LYS A 74 -15.87 17.16 7.97
C LYS A 74 -14.84 16.27 7.33
N LYS A 75 -13.57 16.44 7.66
CA LYS A 75 -12.46 15.74 7.05
C LYS A 75 -11.39 15.49 8.09
N GLN A 76 -10.90 14.26 8.11
CA GLN A 76 -9.80 13.88 8.99
C GLN A 76 -8.79 13.12 8.14
N ILE A 77 -7.51 13.43 8.33
CA ILE A 77 -6.43 12.82 7.56
C ILE A 77 -5.55 12.04 8.50
N VAL A 78 -5.29 10.77 8.16
CA VAL A 78 -4.37 9.95 8.92
C VAL A 78 -3.02 9.92 8.20
N GLY A 79 -1.98 9.68 8.98
CA GLY A 79 -0.63 9.62 8.42
C GLY A 79 -0.37 8.35 7.67
N PHE A 80 0.73 8.36 6.92
CA PHE A 80 1.18 7.20 6.17
C PHE A 80 2.70 7.20 6.13
N GLU A 81 3.27 6.06 5.72
CA GLU A 81 4.71 5.98 5.49
C GLU A 81 4.98 5.19 4.21
N MET A 82 6.05 5.55 3.53
CA MET A 82 6.48 4.84 2.34
C MET A 82 7.37 3.68 2.78
N ILE A 83 7.01 2.48 2.35
CA ILE A 83 7.82 1.29 2.60
C ILE A 83 8.58 1.00 1.31
N LEU A 84 9.86 1.30 1.32
CA LEU A 84 10.70 1.08 0.14
C LEU A 84 11.20 -0.36 0.15
N GLY A 85 10.63 -1.16 -0.73
CA GLY A 85 11.13 -2.50 -0.98
C GLY A 85 12.13 -2.49 -2.13
N LYS A 86 12.13 -3.57 -2.89
CA LYS A 86 13.03 -3.71 -4.03
C LYS A 86 12.28 -4.04 -5.32
N SER A 87 11.00 -3.75 -5.35
CA SER A 87 10.14 -4.09 -6.49
C SER A 87 10.07 -2.99 -7.55
N VAL A 88 10.68 -1.84 -7.29
CA VAL A 88 10.73 -0.73 -8.24
C VAL A 88 12.17 -0.50 -8.64
N ARG A 89 12.40 -0.47 -9.95
CA ARG A 89 13.75 -0.27 -10.47
C ARG A 89 14.22 1.14 -10.19
N ASN A 90 15.48 1.24 -9.78
CA ASN A 90 16.09 2.54 -9.50
C ASN A 90 16.56 3.17 -10.81
N GLU A 91 15.93 4.27 -11.15
CA GLU A 91 16.25 5.00 -12.39
C GLU A 91 17.09 6.24 -12.11
N ASN A 92 17.77 6.26 -11.00
CA ASN A 92 18.48 7.46 -10.61
C ASN A 92 19.65 7.81 -11.51
N THR A 93 19.94 6.98 -12.48
CA THR A 93 20.91 7.30 -13.50
C THR A 93 20.53 8.55 -14.26
N VAL A 94 19.30 8.94 -14.11
CA VAL A 94 18.80 10.11 -14.76
C VAL A 94 19.30 11.37 -14.15
N LYS A 95 19.82 11.31 -12.97
CA LYS A 95 20.17 12.53 -12.31
C LYS A 95 21.37 13.21 -12.79
#